data_3be3ef76263742f79597053fbe42afa7
#
_entry.id   3be3ef76263742f79597053fbe42afa7
#
_cell.length_a   1.000
_cell.length_b   1.000
_cell.length_c   1.000
_cell.angle_alpha   90.00
_cell.angle_beta   90.00
_cell.angle_gamma   90.00
#
_symmetry.space_group_name_H-M   'P 1'
#
loop_
_entity.id
_entity.type
_entity.pdbx_description
1 polymer ?
#
loop_
_entity_poly.entity_id
_entity_poly.type
_entity_poly.pdbx_seq_one_letter_code
_entity_poly.pdbx_strand_id
1 'polypeptide(L)'
;MSKIAIIYFSKTDVTGQLARAIAAGVEQQGECEILSHRIEGSEIIEGRFVNPNLMDELAECDAIIFGSPTYMGGVAAQFKAFADSSSESWYHQKWANKVAAGFTSGGALNGDQSCTLQYLQTFAYQHGMMWVGLDKISNSGEQNLNRYGVQG
;
A
#
# COMPACT_ATOMS: atom_id res chain seq x y z
N MET A 1 -11.49 -11.25 -14.86
CA MET A 1 -10.19 -10.55 -14.88
C MET A 1 -10.05 -9.89 -13.52
N SER A 2 -8.97 -10.19 -12.79
CA SER A 2 -8.77 -9.62 -11.46
C SER A 2 -8.42 -8.14 -11.54
N LYS A 3 -8.91 -7.35 -10.57
CA LYS A 3 -8.62 -5.93 -10.45
C LYS A 3 -7.81 -5.66 -9.20
N ILE A 4 -6.62 -5.10 -9.34
CA ILE A 4 -5.69 -4.83 -8.23
C ILE A 4 -5.44 -3.33 -8.13
N ALA A 5 -5.67 -2.76 -6.96
CA ALA A 5 -5.33 -1.38 -6.69
C ALA A 5 -3.93 -1.27 -6.07
N ILE A 6 -3.19 -0.22 -6.42
CA ILE A 6 -1.94 0.19 -5.78
C ILE A 6 -2.12 1.64 -5.33
N ILE A 7 -2.30 1.84 -4.03
CA ILE A 7 -2.57 3.15 -3.43
C ILE A 7 -1.37 3.58 -2.62
N TYR A 8 -0.76 4.71 -2.97
CA TYR A 8 0.47 5.10 -2.29
C TYR A 8 0.66 6.62 -2.22
N PHE A 9 1.46 7.06 -1.27
CA PHE A 9 2.02 8.40 -1.23
C PHE A 9 3.51 8.36 -1.58
N SER A 10 3.99 9.39 -2.29
CA SER A 10 5.42 9.55 -2.58
C SER A 10 5.77 11.03 -2.71
N LYS A 11 6.75 11.50 -1.93
CA LYS A 11 7.25 12.87 -1.99
C LYS A 11 8.42 13.01 -2.96
N THR A 12 9.38 12.10 -2.88
CA THR A 12 10.66 12.14 -3.61
C THR A 12 10.74 11.15 -4.76
N ASP A 13 9.62 10.53 -5.09
CA ASP A 13 9.45 9.49 -6.10
C ASP A 13 10.11 8.13 -5.79
N VAL A 14 10.79 7.93 -4.67
CA VAL A 14 11.34 6.61 -4.31
C VAL A 14 10.22 5.58 -4.11
N THR A 15 9.22 5.91 -3.28
CA THR A 15 8.03 5.06 -3.11
C THR A 15 7.26 4.91 -4.42
N GLY A 16 7.23 5.96 -5.27
CA GLY A 16 6.62 5.91 -6.60
C GLY A 16 7.32 4.94 -7.56
N GLN A 17 8.64 4.84 -7.52
CA GLN A 17 9.39 3.86 -8.30
C GLN A 17 9.06 2.42 -7.86
N LEU A 18 8.94 2.18 -6.54
CA LEU A 18 8.50 0.89 -6.03
C LEU A 18 7.09 0.55 -6.51
N ALA A 19 6.15 1.49 -6.45
CA ALA A 19 4.79 1.29 -6.94
C ALA A 19 4.75 0.90 -8.42
N ARG A 20 5.55 1.57 -9.26
CA ARG A 20 5.66 1.22 -10.69
C ARG A 20 6.29 -0.16 -10.92
N ALA A 21 7.31 -0.52 -10.13
CA ALA A 21 7.92 -1.85 -10.21
C ALA A 21 6.93 -2.95 -9.81
N ILE A 22 6.12 -2.71 -8.78
CA ILE A 22 5.06 -3.63 -8.37
C ILE A 22 4.00 -3.75 -9.47
N ALA A 23 3.54 -2.63 -10.05
CA ALA A 23 2.59 -2.66 -11.17
C ALA A 23 3.12 -3.48 -12.35
N ALA A 24 4.35 -3.25 -12.76
CA ALA A 24 5.00 -4.02 -13.83
C ALA A 24 5.11 -5.52 -13.49
N GLY A 25 5.37 -5.86 -12.22
CA GLY A 25 5.39 -7.25 -11.77
C GLY A 25 4.02 -7.92 -11.83
N VAL A 26 2.96 -7.19 -11.48
CA VAL A 26 1.58 -7.67 -11.59
C VAL A 26 1.19 -7.90 -13.05
N GLU A 27 1.50 -6.97 -13.95
CA GLU A 27 1.23 -7.10 -15.39
C GLU A 27 1.88 -8.34 -16.01
N GLN A 28 3.07 -8.72 -15.54
CA GLN A 28 3.79 -9.90 -16.02
C GLN A 28 3.13 -11.24 -15.62
N GLN A 29 2.23 -11.23 -14.63
CA GLN A 29 1.59 -12.46 -14.14
C GLN A 29 0.35 -12.86 -14.95
N GLY A 30 -0.15 -12.01 -15.83
CA GLY A 30 -1.29 -12.33 -16.70
C GLY A 30 -2.30 -11.19 -16.80
N GLU A 31 -3.50 -11.53 -17.27
CA GLU A 31 -4.58 -10.55 -17.46
C GLU A 31 -5.10 -10.03 -16.11
N CYS A 32 -4.73 -8.80 -15.79
CA CYS A 32 -5.11 -8.09 -14.58
C CYS A 32 -5.34 -6.62 -14.89
N GLU A 33 -6.40 -6.04 -14.36
CA GLU A 33 -6.62 -4.59 -14.38
C GLU A 33 -5.89 -3.96 -13.19
N ILE A 34 -5.10 -2.92 -13.43
CA ILE A 34 -4.37 -2.20 -12.37
C ILE A 34 -4.94 -0.80 -12.21
N LEU A 35 -5.42 -0.50 -11.02
CA LEU A 35 -5.75 0.83 -10.56
C LEU A 35 -4.58 1.39 -9.75
N SER A 36 -3.71 2.19 -10.35
CA SER A 36 -2.60 2.82 -9.63
C SER A 36 -2.94 4.27 -9.31
N HIS A 37 -2.95 4.61 -8.02
CA HIS A 37 -3.25 5.96 -7.56
C HIS A 37 -2.18 6.46 -6.58
N ARG A 38 -1.53 7.56 -6.94
CA ARG A 38 -0.66 8.33 -6.05
C ARG A 38 -1.51 9.37 -5.33
N ILE A 39 -1.51 9.31 -4.01
CA ILE A 39 -2.18 10.31 -3.18
C ILE A 39 -1.50 11.66 -3.38
N GLU A 40 -2.24 12.65 -3.83
CA GLU A 40 -1.74 14.00 -4.07
C GLU A 40 -2.10 14.95 -2.91
N GLY A 41 -1.23 15.92 -2.66
CA GLY A 41 -1.48 16.92 -1.62
C GLY A 41 -2.76 17.72 -1.86
N SER A 42 -3.14 17.92 -3.13
CA SER A 42 -4.38 18.59 -3.52
C SER A 42 -5.66 17.84 -3.15
N GLU A 43 -5.56 16.53 -2.87
CA GLU A 43 -6.67 15.71 -2.40
C GLU A 43 -6.84 15.79 -0.87
N ILE A 44 -5.92 16.47 -0.17
CA ILE A 44 -5.99 16.62 1.29
C ILE A 44 -6.59 17.98 1.63
N ILE A 45 -7.84 17.99 2.03
CA ILE A 45 -8.59 19.20 2.38
C ILE A 45 -8.85 19.18 3.89
N GLU A 46 -8.36 20.18 4.60
CA GLU A 46 -8.48 20.28 6.07
C GLU A 46 -8.05 19.00 6.80
N GLY A 47 -6.98 18.36 6.31
CA GLY A 47 -6.44 17.12 6.89
C GLY A 47 -7.18 15.82 6.51
N ARG A 48 -8.19 15.90 5.66
CA ARG A 48 -8.95 14.75 5.17
C ARG A 48 -8.68 14.52 3.68
N PHE A 49 -8.50 13.27 3.32
CA PHE A 49 -8.46 12.87 1.92
C PHE A 49 -9.87 12.91 1.32
N VAL A 50 -10.00 13.56 0.16
CA VAL A 50 -11.29 13.75 -0.52
C VAL A 50 -11.18 13.29 -1.96
N ASN A 51 -11.55 12.05 -2.21
CA ASN A 51 -11.73 11.48 -3.54
C ASN A 51 -12.76 10.33 -3.46
N PRO A 52 -14.06 10.66 -3.52
CA PRO A 52 -15.11 9.64 -3.38
C PRO A 52 -15.08 8.61 -4.52
N ASN A 53 -14.74 9.03 -5.74
CA ASN A 53 -14.67 8.12 -6.89
C ASN A 53 -13.63 7.02 -6.64
N LEU A 54 -12.45 7.36 -6.11
CA LEU A 54 -11.43 6.37 -5.78
C LEU A 54 -11.93 5.37 -4.73
N MET A 55 -12.67 5.84 -3.70
CA MET A 55 -13.20 4.95 -2.66
C MET A 55 -14.19 3.93 -3.23
N ASP A 56 -15.01 4.34 -4.19
CA ASP A 56 -15.94 3.43 -4.87
C ASP A 56 -15.19 2.45 -5.79
N GLU A 57 -14.17 2.91 -6.53
CA GLU A 57 -13.32 2.04 -7.36
C GLU A 57 -12.57 1.00 -6.52
N LEU A 58 -12.10 1.35 -5.32
CA LEU A 58 -11.45 0.42 -4.40
C LEU A 58 -12.41 -0.66 -3.89
N ALA A 59 -13.69 -0.34 -3.76
CA ALA A 59 -14.70 -1.33 -3.40
C ALA A 59 -14.86 -2.42 -4.48
N GLU A 60 -14.56 -2.11 -5.75
CA GLU A 60 -14.65 -3.04 -6.87
C GLU A 60 -13.35 -3.85 -7.10
N CYS A 61 -12.26 -3.55 -6.40
CA CYS A 61 -11.00 -4.28 -6.53
C CYS A 61 -11.02 -5.61 -5.77
N ASP A 62 -10.29 -6.61 -6.27
CA ASP A 62 -10.07 -7.89 -5.58
C ASP A 62 -8.94 -7.81 -4.56
N ALA A 63 -7.98 -6.92 -4.81
CA ALA A 63 -6.83 -6.72 -3.94
C ALA A 63 -6.43 -5.23 -3.88
N ILE A 64 -5.83 -4.83 -2.74
CA ILE A 64 -5.29 -3.48 -2.57
C ILE A 64 -3.88 -3.56 -1.99
N ILE A 65 -2.92 -2.96 -2.67
CA ILE A 65 -1.53 -2.85 -2.23
C ILE A 65 -1.31 -1.42 -1.72
N PHE A 66 -0.92 -1.29 -0.46
CA PHE A 66 -0.73 0.01 0.19
C PHE A 66 0.75 0.40 0.22
N GLY A 67 1.06 1.66 -0.11
CA GLY A 67 2.42 2.16 -0.10
C GLY A 67 2.57 3.52 0.58
N SER A 68 3.60 3.64 1.42
CA SER A 68 3.94 4.91 2.05
C SER A 68 5.45 4.97 2.33
N PRO A 69 6.10 6.12 2.18
CA PRO A 69 7.41 6.29 2.78
C PRO A 69 7.30 6.23 4.31
N THR A 70 8.40 5.83 4.96
CA THR A 70 8.52 5.86 6.42
C THR A 70 8.97 7.26 6.86
N TYR A 71 8.09 7.97 7.55
CA TYR A 71 8.37 9.26 8.15
C TYR A 71 8.15 9.21 9.67
N MET A 72 9.18 9.54 10.45
CA MET A 72 9.11 9.51 11.91
C MET A 72 8.56 8.19 12.47
N GLY A 73 9.01 7.07 11.88
CA GLY A 73 8.63 5.72 12.34
C GLY A 73 7.22 5.27 11.93
N GLY A 74 6.61 5.90 10.94
CA GLY A 74 5.25 5.55 10.51
C GLY A 74 4.94 5.98 9.09
N VAL A 75 3.67 5.84 8.68
CA VAL A 75 3.20 6.29 7.37
C VAL A 75 3.22 7.81 7.26
N ALA A 76 3.37 8.32 6.04
CA ALA A 76 3.25 9.73 5.75
C ALA A 76 1.86 10.27 6.12
N ALA A 77 1.80 11.56 6.51
CA ALA A 77 0.54 12.22 6.89
C ALA A 77 -0.53 12.12 5.79
N GLN A 78 -0.13 12.19 4.52
CA GLN A 78 -1.04 12.07 3.39
C GLN A 78 -1.66 10.66 3.29
N PHE A 79 -0.86 9.63 3.53
CA PHE A 79 -1.38 8.26 3.60
C PHE A 79 -2.31 8.09 4.80
N LYS A 80 -1.96 8.69 5.95
CA LYS A 80 -2.83 8.64 7.13
C LYS A 80 -4.17 9.35 6.87
N ALA A 81 -4.16 10.48 6.16
CA ALA A 81 -5.40 11.16 5.76
C ALA A 81 -6.29 10.27 4.87
N PHE A 82 -5.70 9.54 3.91
CA PHE A 82 -6.40 8.53 3.13
C PHE A 82 -6.98 7.42 4.02
N ALA A 83 -6.16 6.85 4.91
CA ALA A 83 -6.60 5.80 5.81
C ALA A 83 -7.77 6.24 6.70
N ASP A 84 -7.72 7.45 7.26
CA ASP A 84 -8.81 7.98 8.08
C ASP A 84 -10.10 8.24 7.29
N SER A 85 -9.96 8.59 6.00
CA SER A 85 -11.12 8.85 5.13
C SER A 85 -11.81 7.58 4.65
N SER A 86 -11.20 6.39 4.87
CA SER A 86 -11.81 5.11 4.53
C SER A 86 -12.83 4.60 5.57
N SER A 87 -13.15 5.40 6.58
CA SER A 87 -14.03 5.01 7.69
C SER A 87 -15.43 4.54 7.25
N GLU A 88 -15.98 5.13 6.19
CA GLU A 88 -17.26 4.68 5.63
C GLU A 88 -17.14 3.30 4.96
N SER A 89 -16.06 3.08 4.20
CA SER A 89 -15.76 1.76 3.61
C SER A 89 -15.56 0.70 4.70
N TRP A 90 -14.91 1.08 5.80
CA TRP A 90 -14.77 0.24 6.98
C TRP A 90 -16.12 -0.10 7.62
N TYR A 91 -16.95 0.89 7.86
CA TYR A 91 -18.27 0.68 8.49
C TYR A 91 -19.17 -0.26 7.69
N HIS A 92 -19.14 -0.14 6.36
CA HIS A 92 -19.91 -1.00 5.44
C HIS A 92 -19.14 -2.26 5.01
N GLN A 93 -17.94 -2.53 5.56
CA GLN A 93 -17.10 -3.68 5.26
C GLN A 93 -16.86 -3.89 3.75
N LYS A 94 -16.71 -2.78 2.99
CA LYS A 94 -16.57 -2.80 1.53
C LYS A 94 -15.28 -3.48 1.06
N TRP A 95 -14.25 -3.58 1.93
CA TRP A 95 -12.96 -4.20 1.60
C TRP A 95 -12.76 -5.55 2.30
N ALA A 96 -13.75 -6.06 3.03
CA ALA A 96 -13.66 -7.34 3.72
C ALA A 96 -13.38 -8.50 2.74
N ASN A 97 -12.51 -9.42 3.15
CA ASN A 97 -12.06 -10.59 2.38
C ASN A 97 -11.24 -10.27 1.11
N LYS A 98 -10.92 -9.01 0.82
CA LYS A 98 -9.96 -8.66 -0.24
C LYS A 98 -8.55 -8.98 0.20
N VAL A 99 -7.67 -9.26 -0.75
CA VAL A 99 -6.24 -9.44 -0.49
C VAL A 99 -5.58 -8.08 -0.26
N ALA A 100 -4.70 -7.99 0.73
CA ALA A 100 -3.90 -6.82 1.00
C ALA A 100 -2.41 -7.13 1.06
N ALA A 101 -1.60 -6.21 0.59
CA ALA A 101 -0.16 -6.19 0.77
C ALA A 101 0.32 -4.76 1.01
N GLY A 102 1.58 -4.59 1.39
CA GLY A 102 2.12 -3.25 1.58
C GLY A 102 3.60 -3.14 1.29
N PHE A 103 4.03 -1.92 1.03
CA PHE A 103 5.43 -1.58 0.82
C PHE A 103 5.75 -0.21 1.40
N THR A 104 7.01 -0.04 1.76
CA THR A 104 7.53 1.23 2.26
C THR A 104 8.92 1.51 1.72
N SER A 105 9.37 2.72 1.86
CA SER A 105 10.74 3.16 1.63
C SER A 105 11.19 4.05 2.79
N GLY A 106 12.48 4.07 3.06
CA GLY A 106 13.06 4.91 4.11
C GLY A 106 14.54 5.17 3.87
N GLY A 107 15.11 6.11 4.60
CA GLY A 107 16.54 6.44 4.53
C GLY A 107 17.45 5.46 5.28
N ALA A 108 16.90 4.66 6.19
CA ALA A 108 17.61 3.60 6.90
C ALA A 108 17.54 2.27 6.15
N LEU A 109 18.43 1.32 6.48
CA LEU A 109 18.41 -0.02 5.88
C LEU A 109 17.20 -0.85 6.35
N ASN A 110 16.75 -0.62 7.56
CA ASN A 110 15.64 -1.32 8.20
C ASN A 110 15.20 -0.56 9.47
N GLY A 111 14.56 -1.24 10.39
CA GLY A 111 14.22 -0.71 11.71
C GLY A 111 12.84 -0.05 11.72
N ASP A 112 12.77 1.26 11.67
CA ASP A 112 11.53 2.02 11.71
C ASP A 112 10.59 1.77 10.53
N GLN A 113 11.10 1.24 9.42
CA GLN A 113 10.29 0.79 8.28
C GLN A 113 9.35 -0.35 8.67
N SER A 114 9.74 -1.21 9.61
CA SER A 114 8.86 -2.27 10.12
C SER A 114 7.62 -1.71 10.81
N CYS A 115 7.73 -0.58 11.50
CA CYS A 115 6.59 0.10 12.10
C CYS A 115 5.59 0.58 11.05
N THR A 116 6.08 1.08 9.91
CA THR A 116 5.22 1.47 8.79
C THR A 116 4.48 0.27 8.21
N LEU A 117 5.17 -0.85 7.98
CA LEU A 117 4.54 -2.09 7.48
C LEU A 117 3.54 -2.66 8.47
N GLN A 118 3.84 -2.65 9.76
CA GLN A 118 2.89 -3.05 10.81
C GLN A 118 1.64 -2.18 10.82
N TYR A 119 1.80 -0.86 10.60
CA TYR A 119 0.65 0.02 10.46
C TYR A 119 -0.21 -0.36 9.25
N LEU A 120 0.40 -0.57 8.07
CA LEU A 120 -0.33 -0.96 6.86
C LEU A 120 -1.06 -2.30 7.04
N GLN A 121 -0.43 -3.25 7.70
CA GLN A 121 -1.04 -4.54 8.05
C GLN A 121 -2.22 -4.35 9.02
N THR A 122 -2.06 -3.55 10.06
CA THR A 122 -3.13 -3.23 11.01
C THR A 122 -4.29 -2.54 10.31
N PHE A 123 -4.00 -1.61 9.41
CA PHE A 123 -5.00 -0.93 8.60
C PHE A 123 -5.80 -1.92 7.73
N ALA A 124 -5.12 -2.84 7.06
CA ALA A 124 -5.76 -3.91 6.30
C ALA A 124 -6.67 -4.79 7.19
N TYR A 125 -6.20 -5.16 8.38
CA TYR A 125 -6.99 -5.94 9.33
C TYR A 125 -8.22 -5.19 9.86
N GLN A 126 -8.15 -3.88 10.05
CA GLN A 126 -9.32 -3.07 10.41
C GLN A 126 -10.42 -3.19 9.35
N HIS A 127 -10.06 -3.33 8.09
CA HIS A 127 -10.99 -3.53 6.97
C HIS A 127 -11.39 -5.01 6.75
N GLY A 128 -10.91 -5.94 7.57
CA GLY A 128 -11.20 -7.38 7.39
C GLY A 128 -10.51 -7.99 6.17
N MET A 129 -9.40 -7.43 5.72
CA MET A 129 -8.64 -7.90 4.57
C MET A 129 -7.67 -9.03 4.96
N MET A 130 -7.26 -9.81 3.96
CA MET A 130 -6.26 -10.88 4.11
C MET A 130 -4.88 -10.35 3.71
N TRP A 131 -3.98 -10.21 4.70
CA TRP A 131 -2.62 -9.76 4.43
C TRP A 131 -1.75 -10.87 3.86
N VAL A 132 -1.00 -10.56 2.80
CA VAL A 132 -0.05 -11.48 2.16
C VAL A 132 1.35 -10.90 2.16
N GLY A 133 2.34 -11.77 2.33
CA GLY A 133 3.77 -11.45 2.28
C GLY A 133 4.43 -12.00 1.02
N LEU A 134 5.77 -11.89 0.98
CA LEU A 134 6.57 -12.49 -0.09
C LEU A 134 6.68 -14.00 0.11
N ASP A 135 6.52 -14.75 -0.96
CA ASP A 135 6.65 -16.21 -1.00
C ASP A 135 8.10 -16.68 -1.22
N LYS A 136 9.03 -15.77 -1.47
CA LYS A 136 10.42 -16.08 -1.81
C LYS A 136 11.36 -15.90 -0.63
N ILE A 137 12.27 -16.86 -0.49
CA ILE A 137 13.41 -16.77 0.44
C ILE A 137 14.53 -15.99 -0.27
N SER A 138 15.14 -15.01 0.41
CA SER A 138 16.32 -14.36 -0.10
C SER A 138 17.48 -15.37 -0.15
N ASN A 139 18.00 -15.65 -1.34
CA ASN A 139 19.17 -16.48 -1.49
C ASN A 139 20.44 -15.67 -1.15
N SER A 140 21.31 -16.29 -0.34
CA SER A 140 22.64 -15.78 -0.09
C SER A 140 23.40 -15.70 -1.41
N GLY A 141 23.68 -14.51 -1.91
CA GLY A 141 24.49 -14.29 -3.11
C GLY A 141 23.76 -13.63 -4.27
N GLU A 142 22.46 -13.68 -4.35
CA GLU A 142 21.69 -12.84 -5.24
C GLU A 142 21.19 -11.64 -4.50
N GLN A 143 21.51 -10.49 -5.03
CA GLN A 143 21.05 -9.16 -4.66
C GLN A 143 20.00 -9.17 -3.53
N ASN A 144 20.46 -9.01 -2.34
CA ASN A 144 19.75 -8.56 -1.15
C ASN A 144 18.28 -8.14 -1.35
N LEU A 145 17.45 -9.06 -1.82
CA LEU A 145 16.07 -8.99 -1.41
C LEU A 145 16.16 -9.27 0.08
N ASN A 146 16.18 -8.22 0.84
CA ASN A 146 16.19 -8.29 2.26
C ASN A 146 15.12 -9.30 2.64
N ARG A 147 15.52 -10.40 3.30
CA ARG A 147 14.61 -11.35 3.90
C ARG A 147 13.54 -10.64 4.74
N TYR A 148 13.87 -9.46 5.19
CA TYR A 148 13.04 -8.54 5.94
C TYR A 148 12.41 -7.44 5.10
N GLY A 149 12.53 -7.50 3.77
CA GLY A 149 11.90 -6.51 2.90
C GLY A 149 10.39 -6.42 3.08
N VAL A 150 9.79 -7.48 3.60
CA VAL A 150 8.39 -7.47 4.06
C VAL A 150 8.25 -6.95 5.48
N GLN A 151 9.32 -6.96 6.23
CA GLN A 151 9.33 -6.62 7.66
C GLN A 151 10.06 -5.30 7.96
N GLY A 152 10.55 -4.62 6.94
CA GLY A 152 11.27 -3.35 7.07
C GLY A 152 12.76 -3.48 7.09
#